data_6ac474cd3af1674aafeff65410e684f9
#
_entry.id   6ac474cd3af1674aafeff65410e684f9
#
_cell.length_a   1.000
_cell.length_b   1.000
_cell.length_c   1.000
_cell.angle_alpha   90.00
_cell.angle_beta   90.00
_cell.angle_gamma   90.00
#
_symmetry.space_group_name_H-M   'P 1'
#
loop_
_entity.id
_entity.type
_entity.pdbx_description
1 polymer ?
#
loop_
_entity_poly.entity_id
_entity_poly.type
_entity_poly.pdbx_seq_one_letter_code
_entity_poly.pdbx_strand_id
1 'polypeptide(L)'
;MSFRRFLTAALGVAGSFGVVSPLASQPLDAHAKRPIVVELYTAQGCSSCPPADALLGQLANRKDLLALSLPVTYWDMLGWRDTLASEANTKRQKAYSKELGRGGVYTPQIIVDGTTDVIGGREQAVRSAIAARTNDAPAVPVELAANRQQVRIGVGAAPDHGPHEATVWLLGILPQATVNITDGENGGHTITYHNVVREIHAVGVWKGQPLAVSVPRGEAGPPRDSIGVLVQQGGYGRVVGAALIDRPNYYFLR
;
A
#
# COMPACT_ATOMS: atom_id res chain seq x y z
N MET A 1 19.04 -1.92 -87.23
CA MET A 1 19.69 -1.56 -85.97
C MET A 1 18.61 -0.98 -85.03
N SER A 2 18.11 -1.79 -84.07
CA SER A 2 16.94 -1.40 -83.25
C SER A 2 17.39 -1.28 -81.82
N PHE A 3 17.33 -0.07 -81.25
CA PHE A 3 17.67 0.22 -79.88
C PHE A 3 16.43 -0.02 -78.95
N ARG A 4 16.48 -1.04 -78.11
CA ARG A 4 15.50 -1.23 -77.06
C ARG A 4 15.88 -0.41 -75.81
N ARG A 5 15.01 0.51 -75.42
CA ARG A 5 15.10 1.24 -74.13
C ARG A 5 14.53 0.41 -73.06
N PHE A 6 15.32 0.12 -71.98
CA PHE A 6 14.86 -0.46 -70.76
C PHE A 6 14.35 0.66 -69.84
N LEU A 7 13.09 0.55 -69.41
CA LEU A 7 12.48 1.38 -68.39
C LEU A 7 12.70 0.69 -67.05
N THR A 8 13.48 1.30 -66.17
CA THR A 8 13.61 0.85 -64.74
C THR A 8 12.54 1.53 -63.91
N ALA A 9 11.59 0.74 -63.36
CA ALA A 9 10.60 1.19 -62.39
C ALA A 9 11.22 1.16 -61.00
N ALA A 10 11.34 2.32 -60.37
CA ALA A 10 11.71 2.44 -58.96
C ALA A 10 10.46 2.25 -58.05
N LEU A 11 10.39 1.18 -57.28
CA LEU A 11 9.39 1.00 -56.23
C LEU A 11 9.81 1.86 -55.02
N GLY A 12 9.06 2.93 -54.78
CA GLY A 12 9.16 3.70 -53.55
C GLY A 12 8.44 2.98 -52.39
N VAL A 13 9.20 2.54 -51.41
CA VAL A 13 8.63 2.04 -50.13
C VAL A 13 8.29 3.26 -49.26
N ALA A 14 7.00 3.59 -49.16
CA ALA A 14 6.50 4.58 -48.24
C ALA A 14 6.49 3.98 -46.80
N GLY A 15 7.52 4.29 -46.00
CA GLY A 15 7.57 3.96 -44.59
C GLY A 15 6.56 4.82 -43.84
N SER A 16 5.49 4.19 -43.35
CA SER A 16 4.55 4.82 -42.41
C SER A 16 5.22 4.99 -41.05
N PHE A 17 5.70 6.19 -40.75
CA PHE A 17 6.08 6.54 -39.39
C PHE A 17 4.81 6.64 -38.52
N GLY A 18 4.54 5.62 -37.72
CA GLY A 18 3.51 5.66 -36.70
C GLY A 18 3.84 6.74 -35.68
N VAL A 19 3.05 7.80 -35.65
CA VAL A 19 3.12 8.83 -34.60
C VAL A 19 2.68 8.17 -33.30
N VAL A 20 3.62 7.89 -32.41
CA VAL A 20 3.34 7.50 -31.02
C VAL A 20 2.82 8.75 -30.33
N SER A 21 1.49 8.87 -30.20
CA SER A 21 0.88 9.93 -29.41
C SER A 21 1.33 9.75 -27.94
N PRO A 22 1.87 10.80 -27.28
CA PRO A 22 2.10 10.74 -25.85
C PRO A 22 0.74 10.55 -25.17
N LEU A 23 0.62 9.54 -24.30
CA LEU A 23 -0.52 9.44 -23.39
C LEU A 23 -0.57 10.75 -22.61
N ALA A 24 -1.58 11.57 -22.91
CA ALA A 24 -1.88 12.74 -22.12
C ALA A 24 -2.22 12.25 -20.72
N SER A 25 -1.33 12.50 -19.76
CA SER A 25 -1.62 12.34 -18.34
C SER A 25 -2.77 13.28 -18.00
N GLN A 26 -3.94 12.71 -17.70
CA GLN A 26 -5.05 13.53 -17.19
C GLN A 26 -4.59 14.16 -15.86
N PRO A 27 -4.95 15.42 -15.58
CA PRO A 27 -4.66 16.04 -14.31
C PRO A 27 -5.23 15.19 -13.17
N LEU A 28 -4.42 14.90 -12.16
CA LEU A 28 -4.86 14.24 -10.93
C LEU A 28 -5.98 15.06 -10.32
N ASP A 29 -7.15 14.43 -10.07
CA ASP A 29 -8.25 15.10 -9.41
C ASP A 29 -7.86 15.39 -7.95
N ALA A 30 -7.52 16.66 -7.68
CA ALA A 30 -7.14 17.14 -6.36
C ALA A 30 -8.26 17.01 -5.31
N HIS A 31 -9.48 16.67 -5.73
CA HIS A 31 -10.63 16.47 -4.86
C HIS A 31 -10.95 15.00 -4.58
N ALA A 32 -10.22 14.06 -5.19
CA ALA A 32 -10.42 12.64 -4.89
C ALA A 32 -10.08 12.36 -3.41
N LYS A 33 -11.10 11.91 -2.66
CA LYS A 33 -10.89 11.50 -1.26
C LYS A 33 -10.00 10.27 -1.24
N ARG A 34 -8.83 10.37 -0.59
CA ARG A 34 -8.00 9.20 -0.32
C ARG A 34 -8.69 8.25 0.67
N PRO A 35 -8.38 6.95 0.65
CA PRO A 35 -8.81 6.07 1.72
C PRO A 35 -8.16 6.47 3.05
N ILE A 36 -8.88 6.31 4.17
CA ILE A 36 -8.31 6.41 5.51
C ILE A 36 -7.49 5.15 5.75
N VAL A 37 -6.25 5.29 6.19
CA VAL A 37 -5.35 4.15 6.43
C VAL A 37 -5.50 3.65 7.85
N VAL A 38 -5.72 2.33 8.00
CA VAL A 38 -5.87 1.64 9.28
C VAL A 38 -4.83 0.52 9.33
N GLU A 39 -3.84 0.64 10.20
CA GLU A 39 -2.75 -0.32 10.37
C GLU A 39 -2.93 -1.09 11.69
N LEU A 40 -3.25 -2.38 11.61
CA LEU A 40 -3.36 -3.27 12.77
C LEU A 40 -2.04 -4.01 12.99
N TYR A 41 -1.38 -3.74 14.11
CA TYR A 41 -0.28 -4.54 14.62
C TYR A 41 -0.83 -5.69 15.47
N THR A 42 -0.59 -6.92 15.01
CA THR A 42 -1.15 -8.17 15.53
C THR A 42 -0.09 -9.26 15.58
N ALA A 43 -0.41 -10.41 16.17
CA ALA A 43 0.45 -11.59 16.12
C ALA A 43 -0.37 -12.88 16.34
N GLN A 44 0.02 -13.97 15.70
CA GLN A 44 -0.59 -15.29 15.87
C GLN A 44 -0.47 -15.81 17.32
N GLY A 45 0.62 -15.45 18.02
CA GLY A 45 0.85 -15.82 19.42
C GLY A 45 0.16 -14.91 20.46
N CYS A 46 -0.60 -13.90 20.05
CA CYS A 46 -1.25 -12.94 20.95
C CYS A 46 -2.72 -13.32 21.20
N SER A 47 -3.07 -13.80 22.39
CA SER A 47 -4.44 -14.28 22.73
C SER A 47 -5.51 -13.18 22.70
N SER A 48 -5.15 -11.91 22.86
CA SER A 48 -6.07 -10.78 22.76
C SER A 48 -6.25 -10.23 21.35
N CYS A 49 -5.50 -10.75 20.35
CA CYS A 49 -5.50 -10.26 18.98
C CYS A 49 -6.69 -10.71 18.09
N PRO A 50 -7.22 -11.94 18.21
CA PRO A 50 -8.24 -12.44 17.27
C PRO A 50 -9.48 -11.55 17.10
N PRO A 51 -10.03 -10.88 18.12
CA PRO A 51 -11.14 -9.94 17.92
C PRO A 51 -10.77 -8.74 17.04
N ALA A 52 -9.53 -8.24 17.14
CA ALA A 52 -9.04 -7.14 16.31
C ALA A 52 -8.81 -7.59 14.86
N ASP A 53 -8.31 -8.81 14.64
CA ASP A 53 -8.13 -9.40 13.30
C ASP A 53 -9.48 -9.58 12.61
N ALA A 54 -10.51 -10.04 13.33
CA ALA A 54 -11.88 -10.16 12.83
C ALA A 54 -12.48 -8.78 12.48
N LEU A 55 -12.27 -7.76 13.30
CA LEU A 55 -12.69 -6.38 13.02
C LEU A 55 -11.99 -5.85 11.79
N LEU A 56 -10.68 -6.06 11.64
CA LEU A 56 -9.93 -5.63 10.46
C LEU A 56 -10.49 -6.26 9.18
N GLY A 57 -10.89 -7.54 9.22
CA GLY A 57 -11.55 -8.21 8.10
C GLY A 57 -12.84 -7.53 7.67
N GLN A 58 -13.63 -7.01 8.61
CA GLN A 58 -14.82 -6.20 8.29
C GLN A 58 -14.44 -4.84 7.67
N LEU A 59 -13.43 -4.18 8.22
CA LEU A 59 -12.94 -2.88 7.73
C LEU A 59 -12.31 -2.99 6.34
N ALA A 60 -11.65 -4.10 6.01
CA ALA A 60 -11.04 -4.35 4.71
C ALA A 60 -12.05 -4.40 3.54
N ASN A 61 -13.34 -4.63 3.83
CA ASN A 61 -14.40 -4.60 2.82
C ASN A 61 -14.90 -3.18 2.49
N ARG A 62 -14.47 -2.16 3.23
CA ARG A 62 -14.87 -0.78 3.04
C ARG A 62 -13.97 -0.10 2.00
N LYS A 63 -14.58 0.51 0.97
CA LYS A 63 -13.85 1.20 -0.11
C LYS A 63 -13.21 2.54 0.31
N ASP A 64 -13.69 3.12 1.40
CA ASP A 64 -13.17 4.36 1.97
C ASP A 64 -11.99 4.14 2.93
N LEU A 65 -11.60 2.87 3.14
CA LEU A 65 -10.48 2.49 4.01
C LEU A 65 -9.40 1.71 3.23
N LEU A 66 -8.17 1.91 3.66
CA LEU A 66 -7.05 1.00 3.41
C LEU A 66 -6.69 0.33 4.74
N ALA A 67 -7.37 -0.79 5.03
CA ALA A 67 -7.15 -1.56 6.23
C ALA A 67 -6.06 -2.61 6.01
N LEU A 68 -5.01 -2.58 6.82
CA LEU A 68 -3.78 -3.35 6.68
C LEU A 68 -3.49 -4.15 7.96
N SER A 69 -3.15 -5.43 7.82
CA SER A 69 -2.62 -6.27 8.90
C SER A 69 -1.09 -6.28 8.85
N LEU A 70 -0.45 -5.96 9.95
CA LEU A 70 1.01 -5.93 10.12
C LEU A 70 1.42 -6.87 11.27
N PRO A 71 1.53 -8.18 11.01
CA PRO A 71 1.97 -9.13 12.04
C PRO A 71 3.41 -8.86 12.48
N VAL A 72 3.64 -8.92 13.82
CA VAL A 72 4.91 -8.56 14.47
C VAL A 72 5.59 -9.79 15.06
N THR A 73 6.93 -9.75 15.17
CA THR A 73 7.77 -10.91 15.49
C THR A 73 8.00 -11.15 16.99
N TYR A 74 7.73 -10.17 17.86
CA TYR A 74 8.15 -10.27 19.27
C TYR A 74 7.31 -11.22 20.14
N TRP A 75 6.27 -11.86 19.58
CA TRP A 75 5.51 -12.93 20.19
C TRP A 75 6.05 -14.34 19.90
N ASP A 76 6.95 -14.49 18.91
CA ASP A 76 7.48 -15.78 18.45
C ASP A 76 8.19 -16.56 19.57
N MET A 77 8.66 -15.87 20.62
CA MET A 77 9.33 -16.49 21.77
C MET A 77 8.38 -17.31 22.67
N LEU A 78 7.06 -17.23 22.47
CA LEU A 78 6.06 -17.90 23.31
C LEU A 78 5.59 -19.25 22.76
N GLY A 79 6.43 -19.93 21.96
CA GLY A 79 6.21 -21.31 21.52
C GLY A 79 5.58 -21.45 20.13
N TRP A 80 5.12 -20.38 19.51
CA TRP A 80 4.59 -20.37 18.14
C TRP A 80 5.25 -19.30 17.31
N ARG A 81 5.87 -19.70 16.19
CA ARG A 81 6.43 -18.75 15.22
C ARG A 81 5.35 -18.27 14.27
N ASP A 82 5.07 -16.98 14.27
CA ASP A 82 4.10 -16.36 13.37
C ASP A 82 4.59 -16.41 11.92
N THR A 83 3.85 -17.14 11.07
CA THR A 83 4.20 -17.38 9.66
C THR A 83 3.99 -16.18 8.76
N LEU A 84 3.29 -15.16 9.25
CA LEU A 84 2.98 -13.92 8.53
C LEU A 84 3.77 -12.72 9.05
N ALA A 85 4.40 -12.83 10.23
CA ALA A 85 5.15 -11.74 10.84
C ALA A 85 6.40 -11.37 10.07
N SER A 86 6.78 -10.09 10.16
CA SER A 86 8.02 -9.59 9.64
C SER A 86 8.69 -8.61 10.61
N GLU A 87 10.03 -8.60 10.59
CA GLU A 87 10.80 -7.62 11.36
C GLU A 87 10.59 -6.19 10.84
N ALA A 88 10.25 -6.02 9.56
CA ALA A 88 9.89 -4.72 9.00
C ALA A 88 8.63 -4.15 9.66
N ASN A 89 7.59 -4.97 9.88
CA ASN A 89 6.38 -4.57 10.59
C ASN A 89 6.68 -4.22 12.05
N THR A 90 7.51 -5.03 12.72
CA THR A 90 7.95 -4.76 14.10
C THR A 90 8.71 -3.43 14.21
N LYS A 91 9.62 -3.15 13.29
CA LYS A 91 10.36 -1.87 13.23
C LYS A 91 9.43 -0.70 12.98
N ARG A 92 8.46 -0.85 12.06
CA ARG A 92 7.45 0.19 11.78
C ARG A 92 6.62 0.51 13.01
N GLN A 93 6.16 -0.49 13.76
CA GLN A 93 5.44 -0.28 15.01
C GLN A 93 6.28 0.46 16.06
N LYS A 94 7.55 0.06 16.24
CA LYS A 94 8.48 0.73 17.16
C LYS A 94 8.71 2.19 16.77
N ALA A 95 8.77 2.49 15.47
CA ALA A 95 8.91 3.85 14.98
C ALA A 95 7.65 4.68 15.28
N TYR A 96 6.46 4.13 15.10
CA TYR A 96 5.21 4.78 15.53
C TYR A 96 5.17 5.02 17.04
N SER A 97 5.61 4.06 17.85
CA SER A 97 5.67 4.23 19.31
C SER A 97 6.51 5.44 19.68
N LYS A 98 7.65 5.64 19.00
CA LYS A 98 8.52 6.81 19.19
C LYS A 98 7.86 8.10 18.71
N GLU A 99 7.28 8.11 17.51
CA GLU A 99 6.64 9.27 16.88
C GLU A 99 5.46 9.79 17.71
N LEU A 100 4.66 8.87 18.25
CA LEU A 100 3.48 9.16 19.07
C LEU A 100 3.81 9.36 20.57
N GLY A 101 5.10 9.37 20.94
CA GLY A 101 5.53 9.57 22.34
C GLY A 101 5.09 8.45 23.29
N ARG A 102 4.94 7.21 22.78
CA ARG A 102 4.58 6.05 23.59
C ARG A 102 5.80 5.39 24.22
N GLY A 103 5.65 4.85 25.41
CA GLY A 103 6.74 4.19 26.15
C GLY A 103 7.06 2.77 25.67
N GLY A 104 6.36 2.23 24.69
CA GLY A 104 6.55 0.87 24.19
C GLY A 104 5.55 0.48 23.11
N VAL A 105 5.62 -0.78 22.67
CA VAL A 105 4.71 -1.39 21.70
C VAL A 105 3.78 -2.38 22.39
N TYR A 106 2.61 -2.62 21.83
CA TYR A 106 1.64 -3.61 22.32
C TYR A 106 0.82 -4.17 21.16
N THR A 107 0.18 -5.31 21.37
CA THR A 107 -0.81 -5.89 20.47
C THR A 107 -2.08 -6.27 21.21
N PRO A 108 -3.26 -6.20 20.55
CA PRO A 108 -3.50 -5.62 19.24
C PRO A 108 -3.48 -4.08 19.29
N GLN A 109 -2.69 -3.45 18.45
CA GLN A 109 -2.66 -1.98 18.31
C GLN A 109 -3.16 -1.59 16.93
N ILE A 110 -4.08 -0.62 16.85
CA ILE A 110 -4.47 0.01 15.59
C ILE A 110 -3.93 1.44 15.56
N ILE A 111 -3.28 1.79 14.43
CA ILE A 111 -2.88 3.15 14.10
C ILE A 111 -3.76 3.65 12.95
N VAL A 112 -4.44 4.79 13.15
CA VAL A 112 -5.29 5.42 12.13
C VAL A 112 -4.57 6.63 11.55
N ASP A 113 -4.36 6.63 10.23
CA ASP A 113 -3.69 7.69 9.45
C ASP A 113 -2.34 8.14 10.04
N GLY A 114 -1.63 7.25 10.73
CA GLY A 114 -0.32 7.54 11.33
C GLY A 114 -0.35 8.47 12.54
N THR A 115 -1.53 8.87 13.04
CA THR A 115 -1.66 9.91 14.08
C THR A 115 -2.38 9.47 15.35
N THR A 116 -3.22 8.47 15.28
CA THR A 116 -4.05 8.04 16.40
C THR A 116 -3.87 6.56 16.65
N ASP A 117 -3.39 6.16 17.82
CA ASP A 117 -3.34 4.76 18.24
C ASP A 117 -4.48 4.41 19.19
N VAL A 118 -5.03 3.23 19.01
CA VAL A 118 -6.08 2.65 19.85
C VAL A 118 -5.85 1.16 20.07
N ILE A 119 -6.37 0.61 21.16
CA ILE A 119 -6.38 -0.84 21.39
C ILE A 119 -7.30 -1.48 20.34
N GLY A 120 -6.74 -2.37 19.48
CA GLY A 120 -7.43 -2.92 18.32
C GLY A 120 -8.70 -3.71 18.63
N GLY A 121 -8.77 -4.36 19.82
CA GLY A 121 -9.97 -5.07 20.28
C GLY A 121 -11.12 -4.17 20.76
N ARG A 122 -10.91 -2.85 20.88
CA ARG A 122 -11.95 -1.90 21.29
C ARG A 122 -12.67 -1.32 20.07
N GLU A 123 -13.57 -2.09 19.47
CA GLU A 123 -14.25 -1.76 18.20
C GLU A 123 -14.80 -0.33 18.16
N GLN A 124 -15.52 0.11 19.20
CA GLN A 124 -16.09 1.46 19.23
C GLN A 124 -15.00 2.55 19.17
N ALA A 125 -13.90 2.37 19.88
CA ALA A 125 -12.78 3.32 19.85
C ALA A 125 -12.13 3.36 18.45
N VAL A 126 -11.97 2.20 17.80
CA VAL A 126 -11.46 2.10 16.43
C VAL A 126 -12.38 2.84 15.46
N ARG A 127 -13.69 2.60 15.51
CA ARG A 127 -14.67 3.26 14.63
C ARG A 127 -14.71 4.77 14.87
N SER A 128 -14.59 5.22 16.12
CA SER A 128 -14.53 6.65 16.47
C SER A 128 -13.25 7.31 15.94
N ALA A 129 -12.10 6.63 16.05
CA ALA A 129 -10.83 7.12 15.53
C ALA A 129 -10.87 7.26 13.99
N ILE A 130 -11.49 6.30 13.29
CA ILE A 130 -11.71 6.37 11.83
C ILE A 130 -12.64 7.55 11.49
N ALA A 131 -13.77 7.68 12.18
CA ALA A 131 -14.74 8.75 11.92
C ALA A 131 -14.13 10.14 12.11
N ALA A 132 -13.22 10.31 13.07
CA ALA A 132 -12.52 11.57 13.29
C ALA A 132 -11.61 11.98 12.11
N ARG A 133 -11.25 11.06 11.20
CA ARG A 133 -10.44 11.35 10.00
C ARG A 133 -11.26 11.69 8.76
N THR A 134 -12.57 11.50 8.78
CA THR A 134 -13.45 11.65 7.59
C THR A 134 -13.45 13.07 7.01
N ASN A 135 -13.19 14.08 7.84
CA ASN A 135 -13.18 15.49 7.48
C ASN A 135 -11.76 16.11 7.48
N ASP A 136 -10.74 15.27 7.37
CA ASP A 136 -9.37 15.77 7.32
C ASP A 136 -9.09 16.63 6.08
N ALA A 137 -8.05 17.46 6.17
CA ALA A 137 -7.60 18.35 5.11
C ALA A 137 -7.40 17.60 3.77
N PRO A 138 -7.48 18.33 2.63
CA PRO A 138 -7.30 17.75 1.30
C PRO A 138 -6.08 16.82 1.22
N ALA A 139 -6.25 15.70 0.58
CA ALA A 139 -5.20 14.69 0.42
C ALA A 139 -4.22 15.10 -0.68
N VAL A 140 -2.98 14.62 -0.56
CA VAL A 140 -2.04 14.59 -1.68
C VAL A 140 -2.53 13.51 -2.66
N PRO A 141 -2.79 13.85 -3.94
CA PRO A 141 -3.23 12.88 -4.93
C PRO A 141 -2.16 11.81 -5.16
N VAL A 142 -2.57 10.54 -5.23
CA VAL A 142 -1.67 9.42 -5.53
C VAL A 142 -2.26 8.59 -6.66
N GLU A 143 -1.51 8.47 -7.75
CA GLU A 143 -1.78 7.51 -8.83
C GLU A 143 -0.92 6.28 -8.67
N LEU A 144 -1.50 5.12 -8.89
CA LEU A 144 -0.82 3.85 -8.80
C LEU A 144 -1.18 3.00 -10.01
N ALA A 145 -0.19 2.59 -10.78
CA ALA A 145 -0.36 1.68 -11.90
C ALA A 145 0.71 0.59 -11.84
N ALA A 146 0.35 -0.62 -12.25
CA ALA A 146 1.28 -1.74 -12.27
C ALA A 146 1.08 -2.60 -13.51
N ASN A 147 2.18 -3.16 -14.02
CA ASN A 147 2.19 -4.22 -15.01
C ASN A 147 3.07 -5.39 -14.54
N ARG A 148 3.39 -6.34 -15.40
CA ARG A 148 4.23 -7.51 -15.04
C ARG A 148 5.67 -7.16 -14.70
N GLN A 149 6.19 -6.01 -15.14
CA GLN A 149 7.60 -5.62 -15.00
C GLN A 149 7.80 -4.56 -13.92
N GLN A 150 6.87 -3.61 -13.77
CA GLN A 150 7.06 -2.45 -12.92
C GLN A 150 5.78 -1.96 -12.26
N VAL A 151 5.96 -1.28 -11.14
CA VAL A 151 4.98 -0.44 -10.45
C VAL A 151 5.33 1.02 -10.72
N ARG A 152 4.35 1.81 -11.16
CA ARG A 152 4.49 3.26 -11.35
C ARG A 152 3.63 3.98 -10.33
N ILE A 153 4.24 4.94 -9.65
CA ILE A 153 3.62 5.75 -8.61
C ILE A 153 3.73 7.21 -9.02
N GLY A 154 2.61 7.90 -9.13
CA GLY A 154 2.52 9.33 -9.29
C GLY A 154 2.05 9.96 -7.98
N VAL A 155 2.76 10.95 -7.47
CA VAL A 155 2.36 11.75 -6.31
C VAL A 155 2.16 13.17 -6.80
N GLY A 156 0.98 13.74 -6.60
CA GLY A 156 0.63 15.08 -7.03
C GLY A 156 1.32 16.20 -6.23
N ALA A 157 1.02 17.44 -6.58
CA ALA A 157 1.49 18.59 -5.79
C ALA A 157 0.82 18.63 -4.42
N ALA A 158 1.48 19.30 -3.47
CA ALA A 158 0.88 19.64 -2.19
C ALA A 158 -0.35 20.54 -2.41
N PRO A 159 -1.46 20.30 -1.69
CA PRO A 159 -2.52 21.31 -1.62
C PRO A 159 -2.01 22.57 -0.92
N ASP A 160 -2.66 23.70 -1.17
CA ASP A 160 -2.33 24.95 -0.49
C ASP A 160 -2.31 24.75 1.03
N HIS A 161 -1.26 25.24 1.68
CA HIS A 161 -0.99 25.02 3.11
C HIS A 161 -0.84 23.54 3.53
N GLY A 162 -0.59 22.64 2.57
CA GLY A 162 -0.37 21.23 2.81
C GLY A 162 1.03 20.87 3.30
N PRO A 163 1.31 19.57 3.48
CA PRO A 163 2.64 19.08 3.84
C PRO A 163 3.65 19.37 2.73
N HIS A 164 4.90 19.61 3.12
CA HIS A 164 5.98 19.92 2.17
C HIS A 164 7.02 18.81 2.04
N GLU A 165 6.97 17.79 2.89
CA GLU A 165 7.86 16.62 2.81
C GLU A 165 7.17 15.37 3.34
N ALA A 166 7.31 14.26 2.61
CA ALA A 166 6.81 12.95 3.01
C ALA A 166 7.63 11.82 2.39
N THR A 167 7.68 10.68 3.07
CA THR A 167 8.21 9.43 2.52
C THR A 167 7.13 8.73 1.70
N VAL A 168 7.48 8.23 0.52
CA VAL A 168 6.63 7.38 -0.30
C VAL A 168 6.95 5.94 0.02
N TRP A 169 6.01 5.23 0.63
CA TRP A 169 6.09 3.80 0.96
C TRP A 169 5.36 2.97 -0.09
N LEU A 170 6.02 1.93 -0.60
CA LEU A 170 5.43 0.87 -1.41
C LEU A 170 5.14 -0.32 -0.52
N LEU A 171 3.95 -0.89 -0.64
CA LEU A 171 3.49 -2.06 0.12
C LEU A 171 3.16 -3.22 -0.81
N GLY A 172 3.69 -4.40 -0.52
CA GLY A 172 3.21 -5.68 -1.05
C GLY A 172 2.23 -6.31 -0.05
N ILE A 173 1.01 -6.57 -0.48
CA ILE A 173 -0.09 -6.94 0.40
C ILE A 173 -0.68 -8.28 -0.05
N LEU A 174 -0.55 -9.31 0.79
CA LEU A 174 -1.28 -10.57 0.63
C LEU A 174 -2.75 -10.35 1.01
N PRO A 175 -3.70 -10.48 0.07
CA PRO A 175 -5.09 -10.09 0.33
C PRO A 175 -5.74 -10.87 1.45
N GLN A 176 -5.42 -12.15 1.58
CA GLN A 176 -5.97 -13.03 2.62
C GLN A 176 -5.04 -14.19 2.92
N ALA A 177 -4.91 -14.56 4.18
CA ALA A 177 -4.25 -15.78 4.64
C ALA A 177 -5.06 -16.43 5.76
N THR A 178 -5.30 -17.74 5.65
CA THR A 178 -5.89 -18.53 6.73
C THR A 178 -4.82 -19.41 7.34
N VAL A 179 -4.62 -19.32 8.64
CA VAL A 179 -3.59 -20.05 9.39
C VAL A 179 -4.24 -20.94 10.45
N ASN A 180 -3.88 -22.21 10.44
CA ASN A 180 -4.18 -23.12 11.54
C ASN A 180 -3.02 -23.04 12.55
N ILE A 181 -3.25 -22.44 13.69
CA ILE A 181 -2.27 -22.25 14.76
C ILE A 181 -2.30 -23.51 15.63
N THR A 182 -1.17 -24.22 15.71
CA THR A 182 -1.12 -25.51 16.41
C THR A 182 -0.49 -25.44 17.77
N ASP A 183 0.11 -24.30 18.15
CA ASP A 183 0.78 -24.12 19.45
C ASP A 183 0.68 -22.66 19.95
N GLY A 184 1.20 -22.36 21.14
CA GLY A 184 1.12 -21.06 21.78
C GLY A 184 -0.28 -20.71 22.30
N GLU A 185 -0.50 -19.45 22.67
CA GLU A 185 -1.74 -18.99 23.32
C GLU A 185 -3.01 -19.13 22.45
N ASN A 186 -2.87 -19.15 21.12
CA ASN A 186 -3.95 -19.36 20.16
C ASN A 186 -3.94 -20.78 19.55
N GLY A 187 -3.23 -21.74 20.18
CA GLY A 187 -3.18 -23.13 19.73
C GLY A 187 -4.58 -23.76 19.58
N GLY A 188 -4.82 -24.47 18.48
CA GLY A 188 -6.10 -25.07 18.12
C GLY A 188 -7.07 -24.13 17.39
N HIS A 189 -6.73 -22.85 17.16
CA HIS A 189 -7.58 -21.92 16.44
C HIS A 189 -7.13 -21.79 14.97
N THR A 190 -8.11 -21.64 14.08
CA THR A 190 -7.90 -21.28 12.69
C THR A 190 -8.33 -19.82 12.50
N ILE A 191 -7.39 -18.95 12.14
CA ILE A 191 -7.62 -17.50 12.04
C ILE A 191 -7.38 -17.06 10.58
N THR A 192 -8.28 -16.22 10.08
CA THR A 192 -8.14 -15.59 8.76
C THR A 192 -7.70 -14.15 8.91
N TYR A 193 -6.57 -13.83 8.31
CA TYR A 193 -5.98 -12.49 8.24
C TYR A 193 -6.28 -11.84 6.89
N HIS A 194 -6.54 -10.53 6.88
CA HIS A 194 -6.87 -9.78 5.68
C HIS A 194 -5.84 -8.69 5.42
N ASN A 195 -5.52 -8.46 4.15
CA ASN A 195 -4.58 -7.41 3.69
C ASN A 195 -3.26 -7.41 4.47
N VAL A 196 -2.61 -8.57 4.52
CA VAL A 196 -1.36 -8.76 5.27
C VAL A 196 -0.20 -8.11 4.53
N VAL A 197 0.44 -7.12 5.15
CA VAL A 197 1.64 -6.47 4.61
C VAL A 197 2.83 -7.42 4.70
N ARG A 198 3.34 -7.84 3.53
CA ARG A 198 4.48 -8.76 3.38
C ARG A 198 5.76 -8.01 3.01
N GLU A 199 5.62 -6.93 2.23
CA GLU A 199 6.72 -6.08 1.80
C GLU A 199 6.39 -4.63 2.15
N ILE A 200 7.40 -3.88 2.61
CA ILE A 200 7.29 -2.44 2.84
C ILE A 200 8.63 -1.77 2.55
N HIS A 201 8.66 -0.88 1.56
CA HIS A 201 9.86 -0.21 1.09
C HIS A 201 9.66 1.29 0.96
N ALA A 202 10.63 2.08 1.45
CA ALA A 202 10.69 3.51 1.15
C ALA A 202 11.24 3.66 -0.28
N VAL A 203 10.41 4.13 -1.21
CA VAL A 203 10.75 4.21 -2.64
C VAL A 203 11.00 5.63 -3.14
N GLY A 204 10.80 6.63 -2.28
CA GLY A 204 11.06 8.03 -2.62
C GLY A 204 10.78 8.99 -1.46
N VAL A 205 11.28 10.21 -1.62
CA VAL A 205 10.97 11.34 -0.76
C VAL A 205 10.25 12.38 -1.62
N TRP A 206 9.00 12.66 -1.29
CA TRP A 206 8.20 13.71 -1.92
C TRP A 206 8.42 15.03 -1.19
N LYS A 207 8.58 16.13 -1.94
CA LYS A 207 8.91 17.46 -1.42
C LYS A 207 7.90 18.55 -1.84
N GLY A 208 6.61 18.19 -1.81
CA GLY A 208 5.54 19.14 -2.14
C GLY A 208 5.29 19.36 -3.64
N GLN A 209 6.20 18.95 -4.51
CA GLN A 209 6.07 19.02 -5.96
C GLN A 209 5.70 17.65 -6.56
N PRO A 210 5.09 17.58 -7.74
CA PRO A 210 4.79 16.32 -8.40
C PRO A 210 6.02 15.42 -8.48
N LEU A 211 5.85 14.16 -8.07
CA LEU A 211 6.89 13.14 -8.07
C LEU A 211 6.40 11.92 -8.85
N ALA A 212 7.24 11.39 -9.72
CA ALA A 212 7.02 10.10 -10.38
C ALA A 212 8.12 9.11 -9.96
N VAL A 213 7.69 7.93 -9.51
CA VAL A 213 8.58 6.83 -9.11
C VAL A 213 8.20 5.59 -9.91
N SER A 214 9.21 4.85 -10.39
CA SER A 214 9.02 3.56 -11.04
C SER A 214 9.95 2.56 -10.39
N VAL A 215 9.39 1.44 -9.94
CA VAL A 215 10.14 0.37 -9.28
C VAL A 215 9.85 -0.99 -9.94
N PRO A 216 10.78 -1.96 -9.88
CA PRO A 216 10.51 -3.31 -10.33
C PRO A 216 9.29 -3.91 -9.64
N ARG A 217 8.46 -4.68 -10.39
CA ARG A 217 7.24 -5.29 -9.80
C ARG A 217 7.55 -6.20 -8.61
N GLY A 218 8.72 -6.84 -8.60
CA GLY A 218 9.15 -7.72 -7.51
C GLY A 218 9.27 -7.04 -6.15
N GLU A 219 9.51 -5.74 -6.11
CA GLU A 219 9.57 -4.94 -4.87
C GLU A 219 8.21 -4.85 -4.15
N ALA A 220 7.11 -5.10 -4.84
CA ALA A 220 5.76 -5.14 -4.27
C ALA A 220 5.23 -6.57 -4.10
N GLY A 221 6.13 -7.56 -3.96
CA GLY A 221 5.78 -8.95 -3.71
C GLY A 221 5.31 -9.73 -4.95
N PRO A 222 4.77 -10.95 -4.76
CA PRO A 222 4.29 -11.81 -5.83
C PRO A 222 3.24 -11.17 -6.75
N PRO A 223 3.11 -11.61 -8.02
CA PRO A 223 2.20 -10.99 -9.00
C PRO A 223 0.72 -10.93 -8.60
N ARG A 224 0.26 -11.82 -7.73
CA ARG A 224 -1.14 -11.89 -7.28
C ARG A 224 -1.42 -11.03 -6.04
N ASP A 225 -0.40 -10.47 -5.43
CA ASP A 225 -0.56 -9.62 -4.25
C ASP A 225 -1.09 -8.25 -4.67
N SER A 226 -1.90 -7.66 -3.80
CA SER A 226 -2.33 -6.27 -3.91
C SER A 226 -1.14 -5.34 -3.68
N ILE A 227 -1.21 -4.13 -4.23
CA ILE A 227 -0.14 -3.14 -4.12
C ILE A 227 -0.71 -1.90 -3.46
N GLY A 228 -0.10 -1.49 -2.34
CA GLY A 228 -0.44 -0.26 -1.64
C GLY A 228 0.65 0.80 -1.77
N VAL A 229 0.25 2.06 -1.69
CA VAL A 229 1.17 3.19 -1.55
C VAL A 229 0.68 4.09 -0.44
N LEU A 230 1.61 4.51 0.42
CA LEU A 230 1.37 5.53 1.44
C LEU A 230 2.33 6.70 1.19
N VAL A 231 1.83 7.93 1.28
CA VAL A 231 2.63 9.16 1.35
C VAL A 231 2.53 9.65 2.78
N GLN A 232 3.62 9.61 3.53
CA GLN A 232 3.64 9.75 4.98
C GLN A 232 4.66 10.77 5.46
N GLN A 233 4.21 11.78 6.21
CA GLN A 233 5.06 12.83 6.76
C GLN A 233 6.10 12.28 7.74
N GLY A 234 7.33 12.83 7.73
CA GLY A 234 8.40 12.44 8.65
C GLY A 234 8.75 10.94 8.67
N GLY A 235 8.26 10.17 7.69
CA GLY A 235 8.41 8.72 7.61
C GLY A 235 7.36 7.94 8.39
N TYR A 236 6.95 8.36 9.57
CA TYR A 236 5.99 7.65 10.44
C TYR A 236 4.95 8.58 11.09
N GLY A 237 4.84 9.81 10.64
CA GLY A 237 3.79 10.73 11.05
C GLY A 237 2.49 10.53 10.26
N ARG A 238 1.77 11.62 10.02
CA ARG A 238 0.48 11.61 9.33
C ARG A 238 0.59 11.05 7.91
N VAL A 239 -0.31 10.14 7.53
CA VAL A 239 -0.51 9.72 6.15
C VAL A 239 -1.31 10.81 5.42
N VAL A 240 -0.72 11.38 4.38
CA VAL A 240 -1.30 12.50 3.61
C VAL A 240 -1.78 12.09 2.22
N GLY A 241 -1.36 10.93 1.74
CA GLY A 241 -1.82 10.33 0.48
C GLY A 241 -1.78 8.82 0.58
N ALA A 242 -2.71 8.13 -0.09
CA ALA A 242 -2.72 6.67 -0.16
C ALA A 242 -3.45 6.20 -1.42
N ALA A 243 -3.01 5.06 -1.97
CA ALA A 243 -3.65 4.37 -3.08
C ALA A 243 -3.50 2.86 -2.93
N LEU A 244 -4.42 2.10 -3.53
CA LEU A 244 -4.42 0.64 -3.55
C LEU A 244 -4.78 0.14 -4.94
N ILE A 245 -4.03 -0.84 -5.45
CA ILE A 245 -4.48 -1.74 -6.52
C ILE A 245 -4.80 -3.08 -5.85
N ASP A 246 -6.08 -3.40 -5.75
CA ASP A 246 -6.52 -4.69 -5.25
C ASP A 246 -6.39 -5.74 -6.34
N ARG A 247 -5.57 -6.78 -6.09
CA ARG A 247 -5.34 -7.93 -6.98
C ARG A 247 -5.16 -7.52 -8.44
N PRO A 248 -4.01 -6.93 -8.82
CA PRO A 248 -3.80 -6.43 -10.19
C PRO A 248 -4.08 -7.53 -11.22
N ASN A 249 -5.02 -7.26 -12.11
CA ASN A 249 -5.40 -8.20 -13.17
C ASN A 249 -4.56 -7.96 -14.42
N TYR A 250 -3.37 -8.55 -14.49
CA TYR A 250 -2.45 -8.41 -15.61
C TYR A 250 -2.89 -9.13 -16.90
N TYR A 251 -3.99 -9.90 -16.87
CA TYR A 251 -4.42 -10.69 -18.03
C TYR A 251 -5.10 -9.87 -19.12
N PHE A 252 -5.57 -8.66 -18.80
CA PHE A 252 -6.25 -7.76 -19.75
C PHE A 252 -5.36 -6.68 -20.36
N LEU A 253 -4.09 -6.59 -19.97
CA LEU A 253 -3.12 -5.65 -20.57
C LEU A 253 -2.23 -6.42 -21.57
N ARG A 254 -2.80 -6.77 -22.75
CA ARG A 254 -2.06 -7.18 -23.95
C ARG A 254 -1.84 -5.98 -24.85
#